data_d4dc28637a42af1d9c7353155c6bb6f3
#
_entry.id   d4dc28637a42af1d9c7353155c6bb6f3
#
_cell.length_a   1.000
_cell.length_b   1.000
_cell.length_c   1.000
_cell.angle_alpha   90.00
_cell.angle_beta   90.00
_cell.angle_gamma   90.00
#
_symmetry.space_group_name_H-M   'P 1'
#
loop_
_entity.id
_entity.type
_entity.pdbx_description
1 polymer ?
#
loop_
_entity_poly.entity_id
_entity_poly.type
_entity_poly.pdbx_seq_one_letter_code
_entity_poly.pdbx_strand_id
1 'polypeptide(L)'
;ADLDKAVEGAMLAKFRNIGQACTAANRFLVQRSVVEDFTQRVTERVQAMKVGRGTEEGVQIGPLIDDRAVDKAKTLVGDAVERGATVTTGGSPVEGPGTFFEPTVVADVQPGSDILREEIFGPVLAIIPFDDEDDAVRLANDTEYGLVSYVFTESFARGQRMIDKLETGMMGLNVGVVSNAAAPFGGWKQSGLGREG
;
A
#
# COMPACT_ATOMS: atom_id res chain seq x y z
N ALA A 1 10.56 -6.02 -13.52
CA ALA A 1 10.58 -6.66 -12.21
C ALA A 1 10.10 -8.10 -12.33
N ASP A 2 10.57 -8.97 -11.43
CA ASP A 2 9.95 -10.26 -11.15
C ASP A 2 8.59 -9.99 -10.51
N LEU A 3 7.51 -10.38 -11.19
CA LEU A 3 6.16 -10.02 -10.78
C LEU A 3 5.73 -10.78 -9.51
N ASP A 4 6.16 -12.02 -9.33
CA ASP A 4 5.84 -12.81 -8.14
C ASP A 4 6.47 -12.18 -6.89
N LYS A 5 7.74 -11.75 -6.99
CA LYS A 5 8.40 -11.00 -5.91
C LYS A 5 7.75 -9.65 -5.64
N ALA A 6 7.28 -8.96 -6.68
CA ALA A 6 6.59 -7.69 -6.52
C ALA A 6 5.23 -7.87 -5.79
N VAL A 7 4.48 -8.91 -6.13
CA VAL A 7 3.23 -9.27 -5.45
C VAL A 7 3.49 -9.66 -3.99
N GLU A 8 4.47 -10.54 -3.73
CA GLU A 8 4.84 -10.91 -2.36
C GLU A 8 5.24 -9.68 -1.54
N GLY A 9 6.08 -8.81 -2.10
CA GLY A 9 6.49 -7.58 -1.45
C GLY A 9 5.32 -6.62 -1.21
N ALA A 10 4.37 -6.52 -2.13
CA ALA A 10 3.17 -5.70 -1.96
C ALA A 10 2.28 -6.22 -0.82
N MET A 11 2.06 -7.54 -0.76
CA MET A 11 1.32 -8.17 0.34
C MET A 11 1.97 -7.87 1.70
N LEU A 12 3.28 -8.00 1.79
CA LEU A 12 4.03 -7.73 3.01
C LEU A 12 4.02 -6.24 3.36
N ALA A 13 4.27 -5.36 2.39
CA ALA A 13 4.29 -3.91 2.59
C ALA A 13 2.92 -3.35 3.00
N LYS A 14 1.82 -3.99 2.60
CA LYS A 14 0.46 -3.51 2.93
C LYS A 14 -0.15 -4.21 4.12
N PHE A 15 -0.16 -5.55 4.13
CA PHE A 15 -1.00 -6.29 5.06
C PHE A 15 -0.29 -6.69 6.36
N ARG A 16 1.02 -6.49 6.46
CA ARG A 16 1.70 -6.57 7.75
C ARG A 16 1.05 -5.61 8.74
N ASN A 17 0.67 -6.11 9.91
CA ASN A 17 -0.10 -5.36 10.90
C ASN A 17 -1.42 -4.77 10.35
N ILE A 18 -2.06 -5.48 9.41
CA ILE A 18 -3.37 -5.09 8.84
C ILE A 18 -3.33 -3.73 8.10
N GLY A 19 -2.15 -3.26 7.71
CA GLY A 19 -1.96 -1.90 7.16
C GLY A 19 -2.00 -0.78 8.20
N GLN A 20 -2.06 -1.11 9.50
CA GLN A 20 -2.03 -0.14 10.59
C GLN A 20 -0.59 0.08 11.06
N ALA A 21 0.27 0.53 10.16
CA ALA A 21 1.65 0.87 10.40
C ALA A 21 2.06 2.07 9.51
N CYS A 22 2.88 2.96 10.03
CA CYS A 22 3.37 4.14 9.28
C CYS A 22 4.21 3.76 8.04
N THR A 23 4.77 2.56 8.02
CA THR A 23 5.49 2.01 6.86
C THR A 23 4.61 1.17 5.93
N ALA A 24 3.30 1.06 6.19
CA ALA A 24 2.39 0.39 5.26
C ALA A 24 2.25 1.22 3.98
N ALA A 25 2.46 0.58 2.83
CA ALA A 25 2.33 1.25 1.55
C ALA A 25 0.89 1.75 1.33
N ASN A 26 0.75 3.03 1.03
CA ASN A 26 -0.55 3.66 0.81
C ASN A 26 -0.97 3.61 -0.67
N ARG A 27 -0.02 3.78 -1.59
CA ARG A 27 -0.22 3.85 -3.03
C ARG A 27 0.66 2.82 -3.73
N PHE A 28 0.07 2.03 -4.62
CA PHE A 28 0.78 1.02 -5.40
C PHE A 28 0.82 1.46 -6.86
N LEU A 29 1.94 2.07 -7.25
CA LEU A 29 2.17 2.49 -8.63
C LEU A 29 2.62 1.27 -9.43
N VAL A 30 1.84 0.88 -10.43
CA VAL A 30 2.09 -0.32 -11.24
C VAL A 30 2.18 0.06 -12.72
N GLN A 31 3.25 -0.36 -13.38
CA GLN A 31 3.44 -0.08 -14.81
C GLN A 31 2.28 -0.66 -15.64
N ARG A 32 1.72 0.16 -16.55
CA ARG A 32 0.52 -0.18 -17.33
C ARG A 32 0.62 -1.52 -18.06
N SER A 33 1.80 -1.89 -18.52
CA SER A 33 2.01 -3.16 -19.24
C SER A 33 1.85 -4.43 -18.37
N VAL A 34 1.83 -4.30 -17.05
CA VAL A 34 1.72 -5.43 -16.11
C VAL A 34 0.62 -5.22 -15.05
N VAL A 35 -0.14 -4.12 -15.13
CA VAL A 35 -1.12 -3.77 -14.11
C VAL A 35 -2.23 -4.81 -13.98
N GLU A 36 -2.71 -5.36 -15.08
CA GLU A 36 -3.78 -6.37 -15.08
C GLU A 36 -3.32 -7.66 -14.37
N ASP A 37 -2.14 -8.19 -14.76
CA ASP A 37 -1.58 -9.41 -14.16
C ASP A 37 -1.23 -9.19 -12.67
N PHE A 38 -0.64 -8.05 -12.33
CA PHE A 38 -0.37 -7.69 -10.94
C PHE A 38 -1.66 -7.60 -10.12
N THR A 39 -2.67 -6.91 -10.61
CA THR A 39 -3.97 -6.75 -9.94
C THR A 39 -4.65 -8.09 -9.72
N GLN A 40 -4.66 -8.96 -10.71
CA GLN A 40 -5.23 -10.30 -10.58
C GLN A 40 -4.53 -11.09 -9.47
N ARG A 41 -3.20 -11.20 -9.50
CA ARG A 41 -2.42 -11.97 -8.52
C ARG A 41 -2.58 -11.44 -7.10
N VAL A 42 -2.55 -10.12 -6.93
CA VAL A 42 -2.80 -9.50 -5.61
C VAL A 42 -4.21 -9.78 -5.13
N THR A 43 -5.22 -9.66 -6.01
CA THR A 43 -6.61 -9.95 -5.68
C THR A 43 -6.80 -11.39 -5.19
N GLU A 44 -6.23 -12.37 -5.90
CA GLU A 44 -6.28 -13.79 -5.50
C GLU A 44 -5.65 -14.03 -4.12
N ARG A 45 -4.51 -13.38 -3.85
CA ARG A 45 -3.83 -13.47 -2.55
C ARG A 45 -4.65 -12.83 -1.42
N VAL A 46 -5.27 -11.69 -1.68
CA VAL A 46 -6.09 -10.96 -0.71
C VAL A 46 -7.40 -11.71 -0.41
N GLN A 47 -8.04 -12.29 -1.42
CA GLN A 47 -9.23 -13.14 -1.25
C GLN A 47 -8.98 -14.37 -0.38
N ALA A 48 -7.76 -14.90 -0.40
CA ALA A 48 -7.39 -16.06 0.41
C ALA A 48 -7.10 -15.70 1.88
N MET A 49 -7.07 -14.42 2.26
CA MET A 49 -6.79 -14.00 3.63
C MET A 49 -7.98 -14.23 4.55
N LYS A 50 -7.73 -14.88 5.68
CA LYS A 50 -8.76 -15.12 6.70
C LYS A 50 -8.88 -13.92 7.64
N VAL A 51 -10.10 -13.39 7.73
CA VAL A 51 -10.46 -12.34 8.69
C VAL A 51 -11.01 -12.97 9.97
N GLY A 52 -10.63 -12.46 11.13
CA GLY A 52 -11.11 -12.97 12.41
C GLY A 52 -10.29 -12.46 13.60
N ARG A 53 -10.48 -13.10 14.75
CA ARG A 53 -9.72 -12.75 15.96
C ARG A 53 -8.28 -13.27 15.85
N GLY A 54 -7.29 -12.48 16.22
CA GLY A 54 -5.88 -12.87 16.16
C GLY A 54 -5.47 -14.06 17.03
N THR A 55 -6.37 -14.55 17.89
CA THR A 55 -6.21 -15.79 18.68
C THR A 55 -6.68 -17.04 17.93
N GLU A 56 -7.31 -16.89 16.78
CA GLU A 56 -7.80 -18.00 15.97
C GLU A 56 -6.71 -18.43 14.96
N GLU A 57 -6.60 -19.74 14.75
CA GLU A 57 -5.60 -20.29 13.82
C GLU A 57 -5.84 -19.84 12.38
N GLY A 58 -4.78 -19.44 11.71
CA GLY A 58 -4.78 -19.04 10.30
C GLY A 58 -5.34 -17.64 10.04
N VAL A 59 -5.77 -16.88 11.05
CA VAL A 59 -6.21 -15.50 10.87
C VAL A 59 -5.02 -14.60 10.52
N GLN A 60 -5.20 -13.79 9.49
CA GLN A 60 -4.20 -12.87 8.97
C GLN A 60 -4.66 -11.41 9.10
N ILE A 61 -5.97 -11.18 9.10
CA ILE A 61 -6.59 -9.85 9.24
C ILE A 61 -7.42 -9.83 10.51
N GLY A 62 -6.95 -9.09 11.50
CA GLY A 62 -7.64 -8.84 12.76
C GLY A 62 -8.53 -7.58 12.68
N PRO A 63 -9.07 -7.12 13.84
CA PRO A 63 -9.87 -5.90 13.90
C PRO A 63 -9.01 -4.65 13.72
N LEU A 64 -9.59 -3.60 13.18
CA LEU A 64 -9.03 -2.26 13.23
C LEU A 64 -9.11 -1.69 14.65
N ILE A 65 -8.38 -0.62 14.90
CA ILE A 65 -8.24 -0.05 16.26
C ILE A 65 -9.59 0.42 16.83
N ASP A 66 -10.45 1.01 16.00
CA ASP A 66 -11.77 1.51 16.41
C ASP A 66 -12.71 1.68 15.21
N ASP A 67 -13.97 2.07 15.48
CA ASP A 67 -14.99 2.30 14.46
C ASP A 67 -14.62 3.44 13.50
N ARG A 68 -13.88 4.45 13.94
CA ARG A 68 -13.43 5.55 13.08
C ARG A 68 -12.47 5.07 12.01
N ALA A 69 -11.64 4.07 12.31
CA ALA A 69 -10.76 3.46 11.32
C ALA A 69 -11.55 2.67 10.27
N VAL A 70 -12.63 1.99 10.68
CA VAL A 70 -13.57 1.31 9.77
C VAL A 70 -14.27 2.33 8.87
N ASP A 71 -14.82 3.39 9.44
CA ASP A 71 -15.52 4.46 8.70
C ASP A 71 -14.59 5.16 7.72
N LYS A 72 -13.35 5.44 8.13
CA LYS A 72 -12.33 6.02 7.26
C LYS A 72 -12.04 5.12 6.05
N ALA A 73 -11.78 3.83 6.27
CA ALA A 73 -11.53 2.89 5.20
C ALA A 73 -12.72 2.83 4.21
N LYS A 74 -13.94 2.73 4.74
CA LYS A 74 -15.18 2.74 3.96
C LYS A 74 -15.34 4.02 3.14
N THR A 75 -15.09 5.18 3.73
CA THR A 75 -15.21 6.48 3.06
C THR A 75 -14.20 6.61 1.92
N LEU A 76 -12.94 6.24 2.16
CA LEU A 76 -11.89 6.34 1.14
C LEU A 76 -12.12 5.38 -0.04
N VAL A 77 -12.60 4.16 0.25
CA VAL A 77 -12.99 3.21 -0.81
C VAL A 77 -14.20 3.74 -1.59
N GLY A 78 -15.21 4.29 -0.89
CA GLY A 78 -16.40 4.88 -1.51
C GLY A 78 -16.06 6.04 -2.45
N ASP A 79 -15.24 7.01 -2.01
CA ASP A 79 -14.78 8.12 -2.86
C ASP A 79 -14.03 7.61 -4.11
N ALA A 80 -13.16 6.62 -3.96
CA ALA A 80 -12.43 6.06 -5.10
C ALA A 80 -13.37 5.41 -6.12
N VAL A 81 -14.39 4.66 -5.67
CA VAL A 81 -15.41 4.03 -6.53
C VAL A 81 -16.27 5.08 -7.23
N GLU A 82 -16.73 6.12 -6.52
CA GLU A 82 -17.50 7.21 -7.11
C GLU A 82 -16.72 7.95 -8.21
N ARG A 83 -15.39 7.96 -8.13
CA ARG A 83 -14.50 8.53 -9.15
C ARG A 83 -14.11 7.54 -10.26
N GLY A 84 -14.62 6.31 -10.23
CA GLY A 84 -14.43 5.33 -11.30
C GLY A 84 -13.42 4.22 -11.02
N ALA A 85 -12.87 4.12 -9.81
CA ALA A 85 -12.05 2.99 -9.42
C ALA A 85 -12.88 1.70 -9.28
N THR A 86 -12.23 0.55 -9.41
CA THR A 86 -12.85 -0.76 -9.32
C THR A 86 -12.38 -1.49 -8.06
N VAL A 87 -13.31 -1.89 -7.20
CA VAL A 87 -13.03 -2.83 -6.10
C VAL A 87 -13.01 -4.25 -6.67
N THR A 88 -11.86 -4.89 -6.65
CA THR A 88 -11.70 -6.27 -7.16
C THR A 88 -11.97 -7.31 -6.08
N THR A 89 -11.83 -6.95 -4.81
CA THR A 89 -12.19 -7.77 -3.64
C THR A 89 -12.36 -6.92 -2.39
N GLY A 90 -13.19 -7.35 -1.45
CA GLY A 90 -13.47 -6.65 -0.20
C GLY A 90 -14.28 -5.38 -0.39
N GLY A 91 -13.94 -4.34 0.34
CA GLY A 91 -14.52 -2.99 0.21
C GLY A 91 -15.54 -2.64 1.28
N SER A 92 -15.84 -3.53 2.20
CA SER A 92 -16.90 -3.35 3.20
C SER A 92 -16.45 -3.71 4.61
N PRO A 93 -17.06 -3.09 5.64
CA PRO A 93 -17.00 -3.62 6.98
C PRO A 93 -17.57 -5.06 7.04
N VAL A 94 -16.95 -5.91 7.85
CA VAL A 94 -17.47 -7.27 8.10
C VAL A 94 -18.66 -7.18 9.03
N GLU A 95 -19.77 -7.85 8.68
CA GLU A 95 -20.97 -7.88 9.52
C GLU A 95 -20.71 -8.61 10.86
N GLY A 96 -21.27 -8.09 11.92
CA GLY A 96 -21.18 -8.68 13.26
C GLY A 96 -20.44 -7.81 14.27
N PRO A 97 -20.12 -8.35 15.45
CA PRO A 97 -19.44 -7.60 16.47
C PRO A 97 -17.95 -7.39 16.18
N GLY A 98 -17.45 -6.19 16.51
CA GLY A 98 -16.03 -5.81 16.32
C GLY A 98 -15.80 -4.88 15.15
N THR A 99 -14.57 -4.41 15.02
CA THR A 99 -14.15 -3.38 14.08
C THR A 99 -13.43 -3.98 12.87
N PHE A 100 -14.00 -5.02 12.30
CA PHE A 100 -13.41 -5.73 11.18
C PHE A 100 -13.75 -5.06 9.85
N PHE A 101 -12.76 -4.99 8.97
CA PHE A 101 -12.91 -4.54 7.59
C PHE A 101 -12.31 -5.58 6.65
N GLU A 102 -12.98 -5.86 5.56
CA GLU A 102 -12.50 -6.82 4.56
C GLU A 102 -11.16 -6.38 3.98
N PRO A 103 -10.18 -7.29 3.83
CA PRO A 103 -8.97 -6.97 3.08
C PRO A 103 -9.37 -6.66 1.64
N THR A 104 -8.94 -5.49 1.17
CA THR A 104 -9.52 -4.84 -0.01
C THR A 104 -8.45 -4.51 -1.03
N VAL A 105 -8.78 -4.70 -2.31
CA VAL A 105 -8.00 -4.22 -3.46
C VAL A 105 -8.86 -3.27 -4.28
N VAL A 106 -8.36 -2.06 -4.48
CA VAL A 106 -8.98 -1.03 -5.33
C VAL A 106 -8.06 -0.77 -6.51
N ALA A 107 -8.51 -1.10 -7.70
CA ALA A 107 -7.78 -0.93 -8.97
C ALA A 107 -8.25 0.32 -9.72
N ASP A 108 -7.41 0.80 -10.63
CA ASP A 108 -7.65 1.95 -11.50
C ASP A 108 -8.05 3.22 -10.72
N VAL A 109 -7.38 3.45 -9.60
CA VAL A 109 -7.66 4.62 -8.77
C VAL A 109 -7.32 5.89 -9.55
N GLN A 110 -8.31 6.78 -9.68
CA GLN A 110 -8.22 7.99 -10.49
C GLN A 110 -7.52 9.13 -9.74
N PRO A 111 -6.79 10.00 -10.45
CA PRO A 111 -6.24 11.22 -9.88
C PRO A 111 -7.32 12.05 -9.18
N GLY A 112 -6.99 12.60 -8.01
CA GLY A 112 -7.92 13.39 -7.20
C GLY A 112 -8.76 12.58 -6.21
N SER A 113 -8.68 11.24 -6.23
CA SER A 113 -9.30 10.41 -5.18
C SER A 113 -8.64 10.67 -3.82
N ASP A 114 -9.45 10.75 -2.77
CA ASP A 114 -8.96 11.03 -1.42
C ASP A 114 -8.03 9.93 -0.89
N ILE A 115 -8.23 8.69 -1.30
CA ILE A 115 -7.37 7.53 -0.97
C ILE A 115 -5.91 7.72 -1.40
N LEU A 116 -5.61 8.63 -2.35
CA LEU A 116 -4.25 8.95 -2.79
C LEU A 116 -3.55 10.00 -1.92
N ARG A 117 -4.31 10.75 -1.12
CA ARG A 117 -3.83 11.85 -0.28
C ARG A 117 -3.88 11.51 1.20
N GLU A 118 -4.94 10.87 1.62
CA GLU A 118 -5.15 10.45 3.00
C GLU A 118 -4.36 9.17 3.31
N GLU A 119 -3.77 9.10 4.51
CA GLU A 119 -3.22 7.84 5.01
C GLU A 119 -4.37 6.87 5.32
N ILE A 120 -4.41 5.71 4.66
CA ILE A 120 -5.50 4.75 4.81
C ILE A 120 -5.50 4.13 6.22
N PHE A 121 -4.35 3.70 6.69
CA PHE A 121 -4.12 3.03 7.98
C PHE A 121 -5.07 1.86 8.22
N GLY A 122 -5.21 1.01 7.21
CA GLY A 122 -6.13 -0.13 7.16
C GLY A 122 -5.83 -1.08 6.00
N PRO A 123 -6.58 -2.19 5.88
CA PRO A 123 -6.28 -3.29 4.95
C PRO A 123 -6.76 -3.00 3.51
N VAL A 124 -6.48 -1.83 2.98
CA VAL A 124 -6.90 -1.42 1.63
C VAL A 124 -5.67 -1.11 0.77
N LEU A 125 -5.52 -1.83 -0.34
CA LEU A 125 -4.44 -1.72 -1.32
C LEU A 125 -4.96 -0.98 -2.56
N ALA A 126 -4.45 0.25 -2.79
CA ALA A 126 -4.86 1.12 -3.89
C ALA A 126 -3.85 1.07 -5.05
N ILE A 127 -4.30 0.62 -6.23
CA ILE A 127 -3.46 0.46 -7.42
C ILE A 127 -3.69 1.62 -8.39
N ILE A 128 -2.58 2.25 -8.80
CA ILE A 128 -2.54 3.36 -9.74
C ILE A 128 -1.64 2.94 -10.92
N PRO A 129 -2.13 2.91 -12.15
CA PRO A 129 -1.30 2.65 -13.32
C PRO A 129 -0.39 3.84 -13.61
N PHE A 130 0.85 3.57 -14.06
CA PHE A 130 1.76 4.57 -14.62
C PHE A 130 2.31 4.12 -15.97
N ASP A 131 2.76 5.06 -16.80
CA ASP A 131 3.21 4.78 -18.17
C ASP A 131 4.72 4.52 -18.23
N ASP A 132 5.53 5.41 -17.66
CA ASP A 132 6.99 5.32 -17.71
C ASP A 132 7.66 5.69 -16.36
N GLU A 133 9.00 5.64 -16.32
CA GLU A 133 9.77 5.88 -15.11
C GLU A 133 9.60 7.31 -14.57
N ASP A 134 9.51 8.32 -15.44
CA ASP A 134 9.38 9.71 -15.02
C ASP A 134 7.95 9.99 -14.50
N ASP A 135 6.94 9.35 -15.09
CA ASP A 135 5.57 9.39 -14.57
C ASP A 135 5.47 8.73 -13.19
N ALA A 136 6.10 7.56 -13.01
CA ALA A 136 6.16 6.90 -11.70
C ALA A 136 6.81 7.77 -10.62
N VAL A 137 7.93 8.42 -10.94
CA VAL A 137 8.62 9.34 -10.00
C VAL A 137 7.74 10.54 -9.68
N ARG A 138 7.12 11.15 -10.69
CA ARG A 138 6.20 12.29 -10.51
C ARG A 138 5.04 11.92 -9.59
N LEU A 139 4.36 10.81 -9.86
CA LEU A 139 3.25 10.31 -9.05
C LEU A 139 3.69 9.94 -7.63
N ALA A 140 4.84 9.31 -7.47
CA ALA A 140 5.36 8.93 -6.16
C ALA A 140 5.66 10.16 -5.29
N ASN A 141 6.24 11.21 -5.88
CA ASN A 141 6.62 12.44 -5.18
C ASN A 141 5.45 13.43 -5.00
N ASP A 142 4.32 13.23 -5.69
CA ASP A 142 3.10 14.07 -5.57
C ASP A 142 2.36 13.76 -4.26
N THR A 143 2.98 14.11 -3.15
CA THR A 143 2.46 14.00 -1.79
C THR A 143 3.24 14.92 -0.85
N GLU A 144 2.60 15.38 0.20
CA GLU A 144 3.26 16.11 1.29
C GLU A 144 4.07 15.21 2.24
N TYR A 145 3.94 13.88 2.12
CA TYR A 145 4.64 12.89 2.95
C TYR A 145 5.80 12.24 2.22
N GLY A 146 6.77 11.71 2.97
CA GLY A 146 7.95 11.04 2.44
C GLY A 146 8.63 10.15 3.47
N LEU A 147 7.90 9.18 4.07
CA LEU A 147 8.50 8.27 5.05
C LEU A 147 9.24 7.13 4.35
N VAL A 148 8.52 6.36 3.53
CA VAL A 148 9.04 5.15 2.91
C VAL A 148 8.56 4.98 1.47
N SER A 149 9.43 4.43 0.63
CA SER A 149 9.10 3.87 -0.68
C SER A 149 9.56 2.43 -0.81
N TYR A 150 8.86 1.67 -1.65
CA TYR A 150 9.20 0.29 -2.01
C TYR A 150 9.33 0.22 -3.53
N VAL A 151 10.48 -0.21 -4.03
CA VAL A 151 10.76 -0.27 -5.48
C VAL A 151 11.09 -1.69 -5.87
N PHE A 152 10.40 -2.20 -6.89
CA PHE A 152 10.65 -3.53 -7.46
C PHE A 152 11.15 -3.40 -8.89
N THR A 153 12.38 -3.81 -9.15
CA THR A 153 13.02 -3.77 -10.46
C THR A 153 14.18 -4.75 -10.54
N GLU A 154 14.39 -5.36 -11.70
CA GLU A 154 15.59 -6.18 -11.98
C GLU A 154 16.75 -5.35 -12.56
N SER A 155 16.49 -4.09 -12.93
CA SER A 155 17.53 -3.18 -13.42
C SER A 155 18.21 -2.48 -12.26
N PHE A 156 19.48 -2.80 -12.02
CA PHE A 156 20.30 -2.12 -11.01
C PHE A 156 20.37 -0.60 -11.26
N ALA A 157 20.57 -0.20 -12.52
CA ALA A 157 20.62 1.22 -12.89
C ALA A 157 19.30 1.95 -12.60
N ARG A 158 18.14 1.29 -12.78
CA ARG A 158 16.84 1.86 -12.39
C ARG A 158 16.72 1.96 -10.88
N GLY A 159 17.13 0.93 -10.15
CA GLY A 159 17.14 0.97 -8.69
C GLY A 159 17.93 2.17 -8.17
N GLN A 160 19.12 2.41 -8.73
CA GLN A 160 19.95 3.56 -8.36
C GLN A 160 19.27 4.90 -8.67
N ARG A 161 18.66 5.05 -9.86
CA ARG A 161 17.92 6.29 -10.18
C ARG A 161 16.72 6.53 -9.26
N MET A 162 16.06 5.46 -8.80
CA MET A 162 14.94 5.61 -7.85
C MET A 162 15.42 6.11 -6.48
N ILE A 163 16.59 5.64 -6.02
CA ILE A 163 17.23 6.15 -4.79
C ILE A 163 17.46 7.66 -4.88
N ASP A 164 17.90 8.13 -6.03
CA ASP A 164 18.23 9.54 -6.24
C ASP A 164 17.01 10.44 -6.45
N LYS A 165 15.92 9.89 -7.03
CA LYS A 165 14.75 10.67 -7.48
C LYS A 165 13.56 10.64 -6.51
N LEU A 166 13.41 9.60 -5.68
CA LEU A 166 12.27 9.48 -4.79
C LEU A 166 12.49 10.26 -3.48
N GLU A 167 11.52 11.10 -3.15
CA GLU A 167 11.55 11.99 -1.99
C GLU A 167 11.03 11.28 -0.73
N THR A 168 11.75 10.24 -0.31
CA THR A 168 11.42 9.45 0.89
C THR A 168 12.64 9.24 1.77
N GLY A 169 12.43 9.16 3.08
CA GLY A 169 13.52 8.98 4.04
C GLY A 169 14.12 7.59 4.04
N MET A 170 13.34 6.60 3.63
CA MET A 170 13.76 5.20 3.54
C MET A 170 13.27 4.58 2.24
N MET A 171 14.04 3.62 1.69
CA MET A 171 13.62 2.86 0.52
C MET A 171 13.93 1.39 0.66
N GLY A 172 12.92 0.55 0.41
CA GLY A 172 13.09 -0.89 0.21
C GLY A 172 13.25 -1.21 -1.28
N LEU A 173 14.42 -1.74 -1.67
CA LEU A 173 14.65 -2.19 -3.05
C LEU A 173 14.47 -3.71 -3.14
N ASN A 174 13.45 -4.15 -3.89
CA ASN A 174 13.04 -5.57 -4.03
C ASN A 174 12.71 -6.26 -2.69
N VAL A 175 12.27 -5.49 -1.72
CA VAL A 175 11.79 -5.97 -0.41
C VAL A 175 10.54 -5.22 0.00
N GLY A 176 9.65 -5.86 0.76
CA GLY A 176 8.40 -5.25 1.27
C GLY A 176 8.49 -4.76 2.72
N VAL A 177 9.69 -4.73 3.31
CA VAL A 177 9.94 -4.24 4.68
C VAL A 177 11.22 -3.44 4.70
N VAL A 178 11.20 -2.28 5.37
CA VAL A 178 12.38 -1.40 5.53
C VAL A 178 12.92 -1.35 6.95
N SER A 179 12.11 -1.75 7.94
CA SER A 179 12.52 -1.71 9.34
C SER A 179 13.68 -2.66 9.60
N ASN A 180 14.83 -2.10 9.98
CA ASN A 180 16.05 -2.82 10.31
C ASN A 180 16.76 -2.10 11.45
N ALA A 181 17.13 -2.81 12.51
CA ALA A 181 17.78 -2.23 13.68
C ALA A 181 19.15 -1.56 13.38
N ALA A 182 19.79 -1.91 12.26
CA ALA A 182 21.06 -1.33 11.82
C ALA A 182 20.91 -0.16 10.85
N ALA A 183 19.68 0.23 10.48
CA ALA A 183 19.41 1.29 9.52
C ALA A 183 18.65 2.44 10.16
N PRO A 184 19.04 3.70 9.90
CA PRO A 184 18.31 4.86 10.40
C PRO A 184 16.85 4.87 9.92
N PHE A 185 15.94 5.17 10.83
CA PHE A 185 14.51 5.31 10.56
C PHE A 185 14.11 6.79 10.57
N GLY A 186 13.43 7.25 9.54
CA GLY A 186 12.93 8.63 9.47
C GLY A 186 12.44 9.02 8.08
N GLY A 187 11.77 10.16 8.01
CA GLY A 187 11.08 10.65 6.83
C GLY A 187 11.66 11.92 6.21
N TRP A 188 11.00 12.36 5.15
CA TRP A 188 11.13 13.66 4.51
C TRP A 188 9.78 14.39 4.55
N LYS A 189 9.76 15.66 4.17
CA LYS A 189 8.56 16.48 4.06
C LYS A 189 7.77 16.49 5.40
N GLN A 190 6.45 16.35 5.35
CA GLN A 190 5.59 16.32 6.53
C GLN A 190 5.69 15.01 7.34
N SER A 191 6.38 14.00 6.83
CA SER A 191 6.69 12.80 7.63
C SER A 191 7.73 13.05 8.72
N GLY A 192 8.28 14.25 8.79
CA GLY A 192 9.10 14.72 9.88
C GLY A 192 10.59 14.80 9.55
N LEU A 193 11.31 15.44 10.47
CA LEU A 193 12.76 15.68 10.39
C LEU A 193 13.51 14.76 11.35
N GLY A 194 14.77 14.52 11.04
CA GLY A 194 15.65 13.68 11.85
C GLY A 194 15.61 12.21 11.50
N ARG A 195 16.38 11.44 12.26
CA ARG A 195 16.49 9.98 12.16
C ARG A 195 16.61 9.40 13.56
N GLU A 196 16.07 8.19 13.74
CA GLU A 196 16.19 7.37 14.94
C GLU A 196 16.73 5.99 14.57
N GLY A 197 17.27 5.24 15.54
CA GLY A 197 17.88 3.92 15.34
C GLY A 197 19.39 3.90 15.44
#